data_260068fc10ac305af74e12cc272203bc
#
_entry.id   260068fc10ac305af74e12cc272203bc
#
_cell.length_a   1.000
_cell.length_b   1.000
_cell.length_c   1.000
_cell.angle_alpha   90.00
_cell.angle_beta   90.00
_cell.angle_gamma   90.00
#
_symmetry.space_group_name_H-M   'P 1'
#
loop_
_entity.id
_entity.type
_entity.pdbx_description
1 polymer ?
#
loop_
_entity_poly.entity_id
_entity_poly.type
_entity_poly.pdbx_seq_one_letter_code
_entity_poly.pdbx_strand_id
1 'polypeptide(L)'
;MNKKQKKNLQRIIIALILVLILKLLPQFPTPVELVLYCIPYLVVGWDVLRKALLGIKNRQPFDECFLMAVATVGAFALGDYVEGCAVIIFYQIGELFQSVAVGKSRQSISSLMDIRPDYANIEGEDGRLEQVDPDDVEIGTVIVVQPGERVPIDGVIVELSLIHI
;
A
#
# COMPACT_ATOMS: atom_id res chain seq x y z
N MET A 1 -3.77 1.74 8.39
CA MET A 1 -2.72 0.70 8.26
C MET A 1 -3.34 -0.68 8.17
N ASN A 2 -2.99 -1.43 7.15
CA ASN A 2 -3.46 -2.80 6.93
C ASN A 2 -2.75 -3.78 7.90
N LYS A 3 -3.35 -4.97 8.18
CA LYS A 3 -2.76 -6.00 9.06
C LYS A 3 -1.31 -6.35 8.67
N LYS A 4 -1.01 -6.39 7.36
CA LYS A 4 0.34 -6.66 6.83
C LYS A 4 1.34 -5.54 7.19
N GLN A 5 0.92 -4.28 7.08
CA GLN A 5 1.74 -3.11 7.44
C GLN A 5 2.06 -3.06 8.94
N LYS A 6 1.07 -3.39 9.80
CA LYS A 6 1.30 -3.48 11.26
C LYS A 6 2.33 -4.56 11.61
N LYS A 7 2.25 -5.72 10.94
CA LYS A 7 3.20 -6.82 11.15
C LYS A 7 4.62 -6.43 10.71
N ASN A 8 4.75 -5.73 9.59
CA ASN A 8 6.06 -5.22 9.13
C ASN A 8 6.64 -4.20 10.12
N LEU A 9 5.82 -3.26 10.59
CA LEU A 9 6.24 -2.29 11.59
C LEU A 9 6.75 -2.97 12.88
N GLN A 10 6.04 -3.99 13.37
CA GLN A 10 6.47 -4.75 14.54
C GLN A 10 7.83 -5.42 14.33
N ARG A 11 8.06 -6.06 13.17
CA ARG A 11 9.34 -6.68 12.84
C ARG A 11 10.49 -5.67 12.80
N ILE A 12 10.25 -4.49 12.21
CA ILE A 12 11.23 -3.40 12.16
C ILE A 12 11.61 -2.94 13.57
N ILE A 13 10.60 -2.70 14.43
CA ILE A 13 10.83 -2.27 15.82
C ILE A 13 11.61 -3.32 16.60
N ILE A 14 11.22 -4.60 16.49
CA ILE A 14 11.92 -5.71 17.19
C ILE A 14 13.38 -5.78 16.74
N ALA A 15 13.65 -5.72 15.44
CA ALA A 15 15.01 -5.80 14.95
C ALA A 15 15.85 -4.58 15.34
N LEU A 16 15.27 -3.38 15.33
CA LEU A 16 15.96 -2.16 15.76
C LEU A 16 16.34 -2.24 17.24
N ILE A 17 15.43 -2.72 18.10
CA ILE A 17 15.70 -2.93 19.52
C ILE A 17 16.80 -3.98 19.72
N LEU A 18 16.75 -5.11 18.99
CA LEU A 18 17.76 -6.16 19.07
C LEU A 18 19.15 -5.65 18.66
N VAL A 19 19.25 -4.92 17.53
CA VAL A 19 20.53 -4.33 17.07
C VAL A 19 21.06 -3.32 18.09
N LEU A 20 20.19 -2.49 18.67
CA LEU A 20 20.57 -1.52 19.69
C LEU A 20 21.10 -2.22 20.96
N ILE A 21 20.43 -3.26 21.41
CA ILE A 21 20.87 -4.06 22.57
C ILE A 21 22.23 -4.70 22.29
N LEU A 22 22.39 -5.34 21.11
CA LEU A 22 23.64 -5.99 20.72
C LEU A 22 24.81 -4.99 20.66
N LYS A 23 24.56 -3.76 20.19
CA LYS A 23 25.55 -2.69 20.13
C LYS A 23 25.98 -2.19 21.51
N LEU A 24 25.09 -2.28 22.53
CA LEU A 24 25.36 -1.85 23.90
C LEU A 24 26.05 -2.94 24.73
N LEU A 25 26.03 -4.19 24.30
CA LEU A 25 26.74 -5.28 24.98
C LEU A 25 28.25 -5.22 24.69
N PRO A 26 29.07 -5.78 25.59
CA PRO A 26 30.51 -5.89 25.35
C PRO A 26 30.80 -6.74 24.12
N GLN A 27 31.94 -6.47 23.49
CA GLN A 27 32.36 -7.14 22.24
C GLN A 27 32.46 -8.66 22.48
N PHE A 28 31.77 -9.41 21.62
CA PHE A 28 31.85 -10.87 21.60
C PHE A 28 32.94 -11.33 20.61
N PRO A 29 33.42 -12.59 20.75
CA PRO A 29 34.25 -13.19 19.72
C PRO A 29 33.55 -13.16 18.35
N THR A 30 34.29 -12.85 17.29
CA THR A 30 33.76 -12.67 15.92
C THR A 30 32.72 -13.70 15.47
N PRO A 31 32.88 -15.03 15.68
CA PRO A 31 31.89 -16.00 15.25
C PRO A 31 30.57 -15.91 16.02
N VAL A 32 30.60 -15.51 17.30
CA VAL A 32 29.40 -15.35 18.13
C VAL A 32 28.66 -14.07 17.72
N GLU A 33 29.40 -13.02 17.47
CA GLU A 33 28.86 -11.73 17.04
C GLU A 33 28.12 -11.86 15.71
N LEU A 34 28.68 -12.57 14.73
CA LEU A 34 28.04 -12.85 13.46
C LEU A 34 26.69 -13.56 13.65
N VAL A 35 26.65 -14.62 14.47
CA VAL A 35 25.40 -15.35 14.72
C VAL A 35 24.34 -14.47 15.38
N LEU A 36 24.75 -13.64 16.35
CA LEU A 36 23.86 -12.74 17.06
C LEU A 36 23.24 -11.67 16.12
N TYR A 37 24.03 -11.07 15.23
CA TYR A 37 23.53 -10.10 14.26
C TYR A 37 22.75 -10.74 13.09
N CYS A 38 22.98 -12.02 12.77
CA CYS A 38 22.14 -12.74 11.81
C CYS A 38 20.68 -12.84 12.25
N ILE A 39 20.39 -12.87 13.56
CA ILE A 39 19.01 -12.97 14.06
C ILE A 39 18.16 -11.74 13.65
N PRO A 40 18.49 -10.50 14.05
CA PRO A 40 17.73 -9.33 13.63
C PRO A 40 17.75 -9.13 12.10
N TYR A 41 18.87 -9.43 11.45
CA TYR A 41 18.98 -9.37 9.99
C TYR A 41 17.97 -10.29 9.30
N LEU A 42 17.82 -11.53 9.70
CA LEU A 42 16.86 -12.48 9.12
C LEU A 42 15.42 -12.14 9.49
N VAL A 43 15.16 -11.61 10.68
CA VAL A 43 13.80 -11.22 11.10
C VAL A 43 13.23 -10.15 10.17
N VAL A 44 14.03 -9.17 9.77
CA VAL A 44 13.61 -8.06 8.90
C VAL A 44 13.90 -8.34 7.43
N GLY A 45 15.04 -8.94 7.11
CA GLY A 45 15.55 -9.12 5.75
C GLY A 45 14.99 -10.32 5.00
N TRP A 46 14.30 -11.25 5.67
CA TRP A 46 13.81 -12.49 5.05
C TRP A 46 13.02 -12.26 3.76
N ASP A 47 12.11 -11.28 3.78
CA ASP A 47 11.28 -10.98 2.63
C ASP A 47 12.11 -10.42 1.45
N VAL A 48 13.14 -9.63 1.74
CA VAL A 48 14.07 -9.05 0.75
C VAL A 48 14.94 -10.15 0.15
N LEU A 49 15.54 -10.99 0.99
CA LEU A 49 16.36 -12.12 0.54
C LEU A 49 15.56 -13.09 -0.34
N ARG A 50 14.33 -13.40 0.06
CA ARG A 50 13.45 -14.26 -0.72
C ARG A 50 13.08 -13.65 -2.08
N LYS A 51 12.77 -12.34 -2.12
CA LYS A 51 12.50 -11.61 -3.36
C LYS A 51 13.74 -11.59 -4.26
N ALA A 52 14.92 -11.31 -3.71
CA ALA A 52 16.19 -11.32 -4.44
C ALA A 52 16.47 -12.70 -5.09
N LEU A 53 16.30 -13.80 -4.36
CA LEU A 53 16.45 -15.15 -4.88
C LEU A 53 15.43 -15.49 -5.98
N LEU A 54 14.17 -15.07 -5.80
CA LEU A 54 13.13 -15.24 -6.81
C LEU A 54 13.40 -14.39 -8.06
N GLY A 55 13.94 -13.18 -7.91
CA GLY A 55 14.35 -12.30 -9.01
C GLY A 55 15.41 -12.97 -9.88
N ILE A 56 16.42 -13.58 -9.27
CA ILE A 56 17.45 -14.34 -9.99
C ILE A 56 16.80 -15.50 -10.77
N LYS A 57 15.91 -16.25 -10.12
CA LYS A 57 15.22 -17.40 -10.76
C LYS A 57 14.36 -16.98 -11.95
N ASN A 58 13.74 -15.78 -11.86
CA ASN A 58 12.87 -15.21 -12.88
C ASN A 58 13.64 -14.44 -13.97
N ARG A 59 14.96 -14.55 -14.01
CA ARG A 59 15.86 -13.82 -14.96
C ARG A 59 15.74 -12.27 -14.89
N GLN A 60 15.39 -11.74 -13.75
CA GLN A 60 15.41 -10.30 -13.42
C GLN A 60 16.40 -10.05 -12.27
N PRO A 61 17.72 -10.25 -12.50
CA PRO A 61 18.71 -10.22 -11.42
C PRO A 61 19.04 -8.83 -10.90
N PHE A 62 18.64 -7.76 -11.60
CA PHE A 62 18.96 -6.36 -11.23
C PHE A 62 17.77 -5.65 -10.58
N ASP A 63 17.02 -6.37 -9.76
CA ASP A 63 15.98 -5.78 -8.91
C ASP A 63 16.61 -5.12 -7.67
N GLU A 64 15.96 -4.10 -7.13
CA GLU A 64 16.38 -3.38 -5.91
C GLU A 64 16.63 -4.34 -4.73
N CYS A 65 15.80 -5.38 -4.58
CA CYS A 65 15.96 -6.39 -3.54
C CYS A 65 17.26 -7.19 -3.70
N PHE A 66 17.71 -7.45 -4.93
CA PHE A 66 18.97 -8.13 -5.20
C PHE A 66 20.16 -7.24 -4.81
N LEU A 67 20.14 -5.96 -5.22
CA LEU A 67 21.20 -5.01 -4.85
C LEU A 67 21.32 -4.85 -3.35
N MET A 68 20.19 -4.74 -2.64
CA MET A 68 20.17 -4.65 -1.18
C MET A 68 20.70 -5.94 -0.52
N ALA A 69 20.33 -7.11 -1.05
CA ALA A 69 20.83 -8.39 -0.54
C ALA A 69 22.35 -8.49 -0.72
N VAL A 70 22.89 -8.14 -1.89
CA VAL A 70 24.33 -8.15 -2.17
C VAL A 70 25.07 -7.17 -1.26
N ALA A 71 24.57 -5.93 -1.11
CA ALA A 71 25.19 -4.92 -0.26
C ALA A 71 25.26 -5.36 1.21
N THR A 72 24.16 -5.89 1.74
CA THR A 72 24.07 -6.32 3.15
C THR A 72 24.88 -7.58 3.42
N VAL A 73 24.87 -8.57 2.52
CA VAL A 73 25.73 -9.76 2.63
C VAL A 73 27.20 -9.37 2.51
N GLY A 74 27.54 -8.41 1.63
CA GLY A 74 28.88 -7.86 1.54
C GLY A 74 29.35 -7.20 2.84
N ALA A 75 28.51 -6.41 3.50
CA ALA A 75 28.80 -5.82 4.80
C ALA A 75 29.08 -6.90 5.86
N PHE A 76 28.27 -7.95 5.89
CA PHE A 76 28.50 -9.09 6.79
C PHE A 76 29.82 -9.82 6.50
N ALA A 77 30.19 -9.98 5.24
CA ALA A 77 31.47 -10.58 4.84
C ALA A 77 32.69 -9.73 5.24
N LEU A 78 32.54 -8.42 5.30
CA LEU A 78 33.58 -7.48 5.76
C LEU A 78 33.66 -7.37 7.29
N GLY A 79 32.68 -7.93 8.02
CA GLY A 79 32.62 -7.86 9.48
C GLY A 79 31.79 -6.67 10.00
N ASP A 80 31.20 -5.87 9.12
CA ASP A 80 30.40 -4.69 9.48
C ASP A 80 28.91 -5.07 9.69
N TYR A 81 28.68 -5.90 10.69
CA TYR A 81 27.36 -6.50 10.97
C TYR A 81 26.29 -5.45 11.32
N VAL A 82 26.67 -4.41 12.07
CA VAL A 82 25.79 -3.31 12.46
C VAL A 82 25.32 -2.55 11.21
N GLU A 83 26.23 -2.27 10.30
CA GLU A 83 25.92 -1.55 9.04
C GLU A 83 25.02 -2.39 8.14
N GLY A 84 25.31 -3.68 7.98
CA GLY A 84 24.44 -4.59 7.23
C GLY A 84 23.02 -4.66 7.77
N CYS A 85 22.86 -4.72 9.11
CA CYS A 85 21.57 -4.66 9.76
C CYS A 85 20.89 -3.29 9.60
N ALA A 86 21.62 -2.20 9.71
CA ALA A 86 21.08 -0.85 9.57
C ALA A 86 20.52 -0.63 8.15
N VAL A 87 21.26 -1.01 7.12
CA VAL A 87 20.86 -0.87 5.73
C VAL A 87 19.56 -1.59 5.45
N ILE A 88 19.41 -2.85 5.89
CA ILE A 88 18.17 -3.63 5.67
C ILE A 88 16.99 -3.08 6.46
N ILE A 89 17.22 -2.54 7.66
CA ILE A 89 16.19 -1.89 8.48
C ILE A 89 15.71 -0.60 7.79
N PHE A 90 16.62 0.26 7.31
CA PHE A 90 16.25 1.48 6.59
C PHE A 90 15.50 1.19 5.30
N TYR A 91 15.90 0.17 4.55
CA TYR A 91 15.18 -0.29 3.39
C TYR A 91 13.73 -0.69 3.74
N GLN A 92 13.54 -1.48 4.79
CA GLN A 92 12.20 -1.92 5.22
C GLN A 92 11.33 -0.77 5.73
N ILE A 93 11.93 0.25 6.34
CA ILE A 93 11.24 1.49 6.73
C ILE A 93 10.75 2.19 5.46
N GLY A 94 11.59 2.34 4.44
CA GLY A 94 11.23 2.94 3.15
C GLY A 94 10.08 2.20 2.47
N GLU A 95 10.15 0.87 2.38
CA GLU A 95 9.09 0.00 1.85
C GLU A 95 7.76 0.18 2.61
N LEU A 96 7.83 0.30 3.94
CA LEU A 96 6.65 0.53 4.75
C LEU A 96 6.01 1.89 4.43
N PHE A 97 6.81 2.97 4.36
CA PHE A 97 6.33 4.30 3.98
C PHE A 97 5.70 4.31 2.58
N GLN A 98 6.37 3.71 1.61
CA GLN A 98 5.84 3.58 0.24
C GLN A 98 4.51 2.82 0.22
N SER A 99 4.42 1.69 0.92
CA SER A 99 3.20 0.90 1.03
C SER A 99 2.04 1.67 1.66
N VAL A 100 2.31 2.51 2.67
CA VAL A 100 1.30 3.35 3.32
C VAL A 100 0.85 4.47 2.37
N ALA A 101 1.80 5.17 1.71
CA ALA A 101 1.52 6.25 0.79
C ALA A 101 0.67 5.79 -0.41
N VAL A 102 1.08 4.69 -1.06
CA VAL A 102 0.34 4.10 -2.18
C VAL A 102 -1.05 3.61 -1.74
N GLY A 103 -1.15 2.98 -0.56
CA GLY A 103 -2.43 2.53 -0.01
C GLY A 103 -3.41 3.69 0.22
N LYS A 104 -2.93 4.82 0.73
CA LYS A 104 -3.74 6.03 0.96
C LYS A 104 -4.19 6.65 -0.37
N SER A 105 -3.30 6.73 -1.35
CA SER A 105 -3.63 7.25 -2.69
C SER A 105 -4.71 6.42 -3.39
N ARG A 106 -4.60 5.08 -3.34
CA ARG A 106 -5.62 4.18 -3.91
C ARG A 106 -6.98 4.32 -3.22
N GLN A 107 -7.00 4.49 -1.90
CA GLN A 107 -8.24 4.70 -1.17
C GLN A 107 -8.92 6.02 -1.56
N SER A 108 -8.14 7.08 -1.79
CA SER A 108 -8.67 8.37 -2.27
C SER A 108 -9.28 8.24 -3.67
N ILE A 109 -8.64 7.49 -4.57
CA ILE A 109 -9.18 7.24 -5.92
C ILE A 109 -10.46 6.40 -5.84
N SER A 110 -10.47 5.34 -5.03
CA SER A 110 -11.65 4.51 -4.85
C SER A 110 -12.84 5.29 -4.29
N SER A 111 -12.60 6.18 -3.32
CA SER A 111 -13.66 7.05 -2.78
C SER A 111 -14.18 8.09 -3.77
N LEU A 112 -13.38 8.46 -4.77
CA LEU A 112 -13.84 9.32 -5.89
C LEU A 112 -14.64 8.52 -6.92
N MET A 113 -14.32 7.24 -7.12
CA MET A 113 -15.10 6.36 -8.02
C MET A 113 -16.44 5.93 -7.39
N ASP A 114 -16.55 5.97 -6.07
CA ASP A 114 -17.77 5.67 -5.29
C ASP A 114 -18.76 6.87 -5.23
N ILE A 115 -18.61 7.84 -6.15
CA ILE A 115 -19.45 9.03 -6.24
C ILE A 115 -20.76 8.72 -6.99
N ARG A 116 -20.82 7.63 -7.76
CA ARG A 116 -22.00 7.24 -8.48
C ARG A 116 -23.12 6.88 -7.49
N PRO A 117 -24.32 7.48 -7.60
CA PRO A 117 -25.47 7.07 -6.80
C PRO A 117 -25.93 5.65 -7.16
N ASP A 118 -26.49 4.96 -6.16
CA ASP A 118 -27.00 3.62 -6.33
C ASP A 118 -28.34 3.58 -7.09
N TYR A 119 -28.93 4.74 -7.38
CA TYR A 119 -30.23 4.86 -8.06
C TYR A 119 -30.28 6.07 -9.00
N ALA A 120 -31.16 5.97 -9.99
CA ALA A 120 -31.60 7.07 -10.86
C ALA A 120 -33.13 7.24 -10.69
N ASN A 121 -33.61 8.48 -10.65
CA ASN A 121 -35.05 8.74 -10.66
C ASN A 121 -35.51 8.92 -12.10
N ILE A 122 -36.46 8.09 -12.56
CA ILE A 122 -37.15 8.23 -13.82
C ILE A 122 -38.60 8.68 -13.57
N GLU A 123 -39.17 9.44 -14.49
CA GLU A 123 -40.58 9.82 -14.41
C GLU A 123 -41.44 8.69 -15.00
N GLY A 124 -42.26 8.07 -14.16
CA GLY A 124 -43.20 7.04 -14.59
C GLY A 124 -44.39 7.64 -15.34
N GLU A 125 -45.21 6.81 -15.97
CA GLU A 125 -46.41 7.21 -16.73
C GLU A 125 -47.45 7.97 -15.86
N ASP A 126 -47.39 7.79 -14.56
CA ASP A 126 -48.28 8.46 -13.57
C ASP A 126 -47.69 9.83 -13.10
N GLY A 127 -46.60 10.32 -13.66
CA GLY A 127 -45.92 11.52 -13.22
C GLY A 127 -45.22 11.40 -11.86
N ARG A 128 -45.04 10.19 -11.34
CA ARG A 128 -44.34 9.89 -10.10
C ARG A 128 -42.90 9.50 -10.42
N LEU A 129 -41.99 9.91 -9.54
CA LEU A 129 -40.60 9.51 -9.64
C LEU A 129 -40.44 8.06 -9.14
N GLU A 130 -39.88 7.22 -9.99
CA GLU A 130 -39.52 5.84 -9.69
C GLU A 130 -38.00 5.72 -9.61
N GLN A 131 -37.51 5.04 -8.57
CA GLN A 131 -36.07 4.78 -8.41
C GLN A 131 -35.71 3.47 -9.10
N VAL A 132 -34.79 3.56 -10.05
CA VAL A 132 -34.27 2.42 -10.81
C VAL A 132 -32.74 2.34 -10.66
N ASP A 133 -32.20 1.16 -10.92
CA ASP A 133 -30.75 1.02 -11.00
C ASP A 133 -30.22 1.82 -12.21
N PRO A 134 -29.18 2.63 -12.07
CA PRO A 134 -28.61 3.38 -13.17
C PRO A 134 -28.15 2.52 -14.34
N ASP A 135 -27.82 1.23 -14.11
CA ASP A 135 -27.43 0.30 -15.16
C ASP A 135 -28.62 -0.20 -16.00
N ASP A 136 -29.84 -0.08 -15.49
CA ASP A 136 -31.07 -0.45 -16.18
C ASP A 136 -31.68 0.69 -17.00
N VAL A 137 -31.11 1.90 -16.94
CA VAL A 137 -31.61 3.08 -17.67
C VAL A 137 -31.17 3.03 -19.13
N GLU A 138 -32.12 2.99 -20.05
CA GLU A 138 -31.87 2.97 -21.49
C GLU A 138 -31.38 4.33 -22.01
N ILE A 139 -30.63 4.32 -23.12
CA ILE A 139 -30.12 5.53 -23.76
C ILE A 139 -31.31 6.34 -24.32
N GLY A 140 -31.43 7.58 -23.93
CA GLY A 140 -32.51 8.49 -24.31
C GLY A 140 -33.61 8.63 -23.25
N THR A 141 -33.54 7.89 -22.17
CA THR A 141 -34.45 8.07 -21.02
C THR A 141 -34.18 9.38 -20.29
N VAL A 142 -35.23 10.09 -19.93
CA VAL A 142 -35.14 11.32 -19.12
C VAL A 142 -35.07 10.92 -17.65
N ILE A 143 -34.00 11.37 -16.98
CA ILE A 143 -33.83 11.21 -15.53
C ILE A 143 -34.06 12.54 -14.83
N VAL A 144 -34.57 12.48 -13.61
CA VAL A 144 -34.80 13.65 -12.76
C VAL A 144 -33.81 13.63 -11.60
N VAL A 145 -33.00 14.68 -11.51
CA VAL A 145 -32.04 14.85 -10.39
C VAL A 145 -32.59 15.92 -9.45
N GLN A 146 -32.89 15.57 -8.22
CA GLN A 146 -33.43 16.50 -7.24
C GLN A 146 -32.32 17.33 -6.56
N PRO A 147 -32.64 18.50 -5.98
CA PRO A 147 -31.69 19.30 -5.24
C PRO A 147 -31.00 18.50 -4.12
N GLY A 148 -29.66 18.47 -4.15
CA GLY A 148 -28.85 17.70 -3.21
C GLY A 148 -28.52 16.28 -3.64
N GLU A 149 -29.15 15.78 -4.70
CA GLU A 149 -28.78 14.50 -5.30
C GLU A 149 -27.59 14.61 -6.25
N ARG A 150 -26.96 13.49 -6.51
CA ARG A 150 -25.85 13.38 -7.46
C ARG A 150 -26.37 12.87 -8.78
N VAL A 151 -25.75 13.34 -9.88
CA VAL A 151 -26.06 12.84 -11.23
C VAL A 151 -25.60 11.38 -11.36
N PRO A 152 -26.51 10.41 -11.60
CA PRO A 152 -26.17 8.98 -11.59
C PRO A 152 -25.51 8.46 -12.86
N ILE A 153 -25.77 9.11 -14.00
CA ILE A 153 -25.27 8.72 -15.34
C ILE A 153 -24.96 9.97 -16.16
N ASP A 154 -24.07 9.81 -17.14
CA ASP A 154 -23.76 10.87 -18.10
C ASP A 154 -24.98 11.17 -18.99
N GLY A 155 -25.26 12.45 -19.21
CA GLY A 155 -26.41 12.87 -19.99
C GLY A 155 -26.31 14.31 -20.47
N VAL A 156 -27.32 14.73 -21.22
CA VAL A 156 -27.48 16.11 -21.67
C VAL A 156 -28.63 16.76 -20.90
N ILE A 157 -28.40 17.96 -20.39
CA ILE A 157 -29.44 18.70 -19.67
C ILE A 157 -30.52 19.11 -20.64
N VAL A 158 -31.75 18.63 -20.40
CA VAL A 158 -32.94 18.96 -21.21
C VAL A 158 -33.66 20.14 -20.59
N GLU A 159 -33.82 20.14 -19.29
CA GLU A 159 -34.48 21.19 -18.53
C GLU A 159 -33.73 21.43 -17.20
N LEU A 160 -33.58 22.69 -16.82
CA LEU A 160 -32.96 23.09 -15.55
C LEU A 160 -33.87 24.07 -14.82
N SER A 161 -34.42 23.63 -13.68
CA SER A 161 -35.16 24.52 -12.81
C SER A 161 -34.21 25.29 -11.90
N LEU A 162 -34.07 26.58 -12.08
CA LEU A 162 -33.33 27.48 -11.20
C LEU A 162 -34.32 28.10 -10.21
N ILE A 163 -34.22 27.71 -8.94
CA ILE A 163 -34.91 28.41 -7.86
C ILE A 163 -34.08 29.69 -7.58
N HIS A 164 -34.56 30.82 -8.04
CA HIS A 164 -34.05 32.12 -7.56
C HIS A 164 -34.50 32.33 -6.11
N ILE A 165 -33.53 32.33 -5.23
CA ILE A 165 -33.72 32.85 -3.85
C ILE A 165 -33.50 34.35 -3.88
#